data_95913c4fd9744de5afaa942a94b01e84
#
_entry.id   95913c4fd9744de5afaa942a94b01e84
#
_cell.length_a   1.000
_cell.length_b   1.000
_cell.length_c   1.000
_cell.angle_alpha   90.00
_cell.angle_beta   90.00
_cell.angle_gamma   90.00
#
_symmetry.space_group_name_H-M   'P 1'
#
loop_
_entity.id
_entity.type
_entity.pdbx_description
1 polymer ?
#
loop_
_entity_poly.entity_id
_entity_poly.type
_entity_poly.pdbx_seq_one_letter_code
_entity_poly.pdbx_strand_id
1 'polypeptide(L)'
;TEEKKQIFRIAKDEAKDQVALIAQVGSVNLHEAVELGKYATELGYDSLSAVTPFYYKFSFPEIKHYYDTIIAETGNNMIVYSIPFLTGVNMGIEQFGELYKNPKVLGVKFTAGDFYLLERLKKAYPNHLIWAGFDEMMVPAVSLGVDGAIGSTFNVNGVRARQIFEL
;
A
#
# COMPACT_ATOMS: atom_id res chain seq x y z
N THR A 1 -16.71 -9.21 -5.25
CA THR A 1 -16.39 -7.92 -5.91
C THR A 1 -17.43 -6.87 -5.54
N GLU A 2 -18.73 -7.14 -5.66
CA GLU A 2 -19.78 -6.15 -5.38
C GLU A 2 -19.80 -5.63 -3.94
N GLU A 3 -19.59 -6.49 -2.94
CA GLU A 3 -19.48 -6.07 -1.52
C GLU A 3 -18.31 -5.11 -1.31
N LYS A 4 -17.16 -5.36 -1.95
CA LYS A 4 -16.00 -4.46 -1.90
C LYS A 4 -16.32 -3.09 -2.51
N LYS A 5 -17.04 -3.05 -3.63
CA LYS A 5 -17.50 -1.79 -4.24
C LYS A 5 -18.47 -1.02 -3.34
N GLN A 6 -19.38 -1.73 -2.66
CA GLN A 6 -20.25 -1.09 -1.67
C GLN A 6 -19.47 -0.47 -0.53
N ILE A 7 -18.46 -1.18 0.00
CA ILE A 7 -17.58 -0.65 1.05
C ILE A 7 -16.84 0.60 0.57
N PHE A 8 -16.32 0.60 -0.65
CA PHE A 8 -15.64 1.79 -1.20
C PHE A 8 -16.61 2.98 -1.30
N ARG A 9 -17.85 2.77 -1.74
CA ARG A 9 -18.86 3.83 -1.80
C ARG A 9 -19.17 4.37 -0.43
N ILE A 10 -19.50 3.52 0.54
CA ILE A 10 -19.84 3.92 1.91
C ILE A 10 -18.67 4.70 2.53
N ALA A 11 -17.43 4.20 2.38
CA ALA A 11 -16.26 4.89 2.91
C ALA A 11 -16.06 6.28 2.26
N LYS A 12 -16.29 6.41 0.95
CA LYS A 12 -16.23 7.72 0.27
C LYS A 12 -17.30 8.68 0.77
N ASP A 13 -18.52 8.21 0.90
CA ASP A 13 -19.66 9.02 1.37
C ASP A 13 -19.44 9.51 2.81
N GLU A 14 -18.90 8.65 3.68
CA GLU A 14 -18.62 9.02 5.09
C GLU A 14 -17.38 9.91 5.25
N ALA A 15 -16.39 9.76 4.39
CA ALA A 15 -15.16 10.56 4.43
C ALA A 15 -15.42 12.05 4.10
N LYS A 16 -16.46 12.36 3.32
CA LYS A 16 -16.90 13.74 2.99
C LYS A 16 -15.74 14.65 2.55
N ASP A 17 -14.80 14.09 1.82
CA ASP A 17 -13.57 14.74 1.35
C ASP A 17 -12.70 15.38 2.46
N GLN A 18 -12.85 14.94 3.71
CA GLN A 18 -12.08 15.45 4.85
C GLN A 18 -10.73 14.75 5.02
N VAL A 19 -10.55 13.59 4.39
CA VAL A 19 -9.34 12.76 4.48
C VAL A 19 -9.02 12.14 3.14
N ALA A 20 -7.73 11.91 2.88
CA ALA A 20 -7.30 11.16 1.72
C ALA A 20 -7.72 9.68 1.84
N LEU A 21 -8.19 9.10 0.75
CA LEU A 21 -8.65 7.73 0.70
C LEU A 21 -7.74 6.85 -0.15
N ILE A 22 -7.37 5.70 0.42
CA ILE A 22 -6.59 4.67 -0.25
C ILE A 22 -7.45 3.41 -0.39
N ALA A 23 -7.74 2.99 -1.63
CA ALA A 23 -8.49 1.76 -1.86
C ALA A 23 -7.57 0.55 -1.97
N GLN A 24 -7.70 -0.43 -1.06
CA GLN A 24 -7.01 -1.72 -1.22
C GLN A 24 -7.76 -2.57 -2.24
N VAL A 25 -7.19 -2.70 -3.44
CA VAL A 25 -7.78 -3.39 -4.60
C VAL A 25 -7.12 -4.74 -4.91
N GLY A 26 -6.03 -5.07 -4.21
CA GLY A 26 -5.26 -6.29 -4.46
C GLY A 26 -6.10 -7.55 -4.40
N SER A 27 -5.94 -8.38 -5.42
CA SER A 27 -6.58 -9.68 -5.59
C SER A 27 -5.61 -10.64 -6.27
N VAL A 28 -5.79 -11.94 -6.05
CA VAL A 28 -5.11 -12.99 -6.84
C VAL A 28 -5.56 -12.99 -8.31
N ASN A 29 -6.72 -12.42 -8.58
CA ASN A 29 -7.25 -12.21 -9.92
C ASN A 29 -6.97 -10.78 -10.37
N LEU A 30 -6.09 -10.62 -11.35
CA LEU A 30 -5.71 -9.31 -11.90
C LEU A 30 -6.92 -8.54 -12.46
N HIS A 31 -7.84 -9.23 -13.11
CA HIS A 31 -9.05 -8.58 -13.65
C HIS A 31 -9.92 -8.00 -12.54
N GLU A 32 -10.08 -8.71 -11.41
CA GLU A 32 -10.79 -8.18 -10.25
C GLU A 32 -10.08 -6.97 -9.67
N ALA A 33 -8.74 -7.02 -9.56
CA ALA A 33 -7.96 -5.89 -9.05
C ALA A 33 -8.12 -4.64 -9.94
N VAL A 34 -8.10 -4.80 -11.26
CA VAL A 34 -8.34 -3.73 -12.23
C VAL A 34 -9.77 -3.19 -12.12
N GLU A 35 -10.76 -4.07 -12.04
CA GLU A 35 -12.18 -3.68 -11.91
C GLU A 35 -12.42 -2.84 -10.64
N LEU A 36 -11.91 -3.30 -9.51
CA LEU A 36 -11.97 -2.56 -8.24
C LEU A 36 -11.21 -1.23 -8.31
N GLY A 37 -10.05 -1.23 -8.97
CA GLY A 37 -9.23 -0.04 -9.15
C GLY A 37 -9.93 1.03 -9.99
N LYS A 38 -10.57 0.64 -11.11
CA LYS A 38 -11.38 1.55 -11.93
C LYS A 38 -12.52 2.14 -11.11
N TYR A 39 -13.25 1.30 -10.40
CA TYR A 39 -14.37 1.75 -9.58
C TYR A 39 -13.93 2.71 -8.46
N ALA A 40 -12.85 2.40 -7.75
CA ALA A 40 -12.32 3.31 -6.72
C ALA A 40 -11.86 4.65 -7.33
N THR A 41 -11.25 4.61 -8.51
CA THR A 41 -10.81 5.82 -9.23
C THR A 41 -12.01 6.68 -9.66
N GLU A 42 -13.07 6.07 -10.19
CA GLU A 42 -14.33 6.75 -10.53
C GLU A 42 -15.01 7.39 -9.32
N LEU A 43 -14.91 6.77 -8.15
CA LEU A 43 -15.38 7.35 -6.88
C LEU A 43 -14.50 8.51 -6.37
N GLY A 44 -13.34 8.76 -6.97
CA GLY A 44 -12.42 9.81 -6.55
C GLY A 44 -11.56 9.44 -5.35
N TYR A 45 -11.10 8.19 -5.26
CA TYR A 45 -10.05 7.80 -4.32
C TYR A 45 -8.69 8.39 -4.76
N ASP A 46 -7.92 8.88 -3.81
CA ASP A 46 -6.64 9.57 -4.06
C ASP A 46 -5.55 8.61 -4.54
N SER A 47 -5.59 7.38 -4.09
CA SER A 47 -4.68 6.32 -4.54
C SER A 47 -5.25 4.92 -4.34
N LEU A 48 -4.62 3.98 -5.02
CA LEU A 48 -4.88 2.55 -4.85
C LEU A 48 -3.76 1.93 -4.02
N SER A 49 -4.07 0.84 -3.34
CA SER A 49 -3.07 -0.05 -2.77
C SER A 49 -3.36 -1.46 -3.24
N ALA A 50 -2.32 -2.24 -3.50
CA ALA A 50 -2.48 -3.65 -3.83
C ALA A 50 -1.44 -4.48 -3.09
N VAL A 51 -1.90 -5.53 -2.40
CA VAL A 51 -1.01 -6.58 -1.91
C VAL A 51 -0.35 -7.28 -3.10
N THR A 52 0.91 -7.67 -2.97
CA THR A 52 1.57 -8.47 -4.01
C THR A 52 0.73 -9.70 -4.33
N PRO A 53 0.66 -10.14 -5.60
CA PRO A 53 -0.05 -11.37 -5.93
C PRO A 53 0.53 -12.54 -5.13
N PHE A 54 -0.33 -13.40 -4.63
CA PHE A 54 0.02 -14.50 -3.72
C PHE A 54 -0.66 -15.80 -4.18
N TYR A 55 -0.50 -16.87 -3.42
CA TYR A 55 -0.94 -18.23 -3.69
C TYR A 55 0.02 -19.02 -4.59
N TYR A 56 0.45 -18.49 -5.74
CA TYR A 56 1.50 -19.07 -6.56
C TYR A 56 2.83 -18.32 -6.33
N LYS A 57 3.94 -19.01 -6.65
CA LYS A 57 5.27 -18.38 -6.63
C LYS A 57 5.45 -17.56 -7.91
N PHE A 58 5.09 -16.31 -7.84
CA PHE A 58 5.30 -15.36 -8.94
C PHE A 58 6.75 -14.90 -8.99
N SER A 59 7.28 -14.79 -10.19
CA SER A 59 8.58 -14.13 -10.43
C SER A 59 8.43 -12.60 -10.28
N PHE A 60 9.54 -11.92 -10.06
CA PHE A 60 9.49 -10.45 -9.95
C PHE A 60 8.95 -9.75 -11.21
N PRO A 61 9.30 -10.17 -12.45
CA PRO A 61 8.66 -9.61 -13.65
C PRO A 61 7.13 -9.75 -13.67
N GLU A 62 6.58 -10.85 -13.18
CA GLU A 62 5.12 -11.04 -13.08
C GLU A 62 4.51 -10.13 -12.01
N ILE A 63 5.18 -9.95 -10.86
CA ILE A 63 4.76 -9.01 -9.82
C ILE A 63 4.78 -7.58 -10.36
N LYS A 64 5.84 -7.20 -11.08
CA LYS A 64 5.95 -5.88 -11.70
C LYS A 64 4.84 -5.68 -12.74
N HIS A 65 4.60 -6.66 -13.59
CA HIS A 65 3.53 -6.62 -14.58
C HIS A 65 2.14 -6.44 -13.93
N TYR A 66 1.90 -7.10 -12.80
CA TYR A 66 0.66 -6.94 -12.04
C TYR A 66 0.41 -5.47 -11.64
N TYR A 67 1.40 -4.82 -11.03
CA TYR A 67 1.27 -3.41 -10.64
C TYR A 67 1.16 -2.48 -11.85
N ASP A 68 2.02 -2.65 -12.85
CA ASP A 68 2.02 -1.83 -14.06
C ASP A 68 0.68 -1.92 -14.81
N THR A 69 0.07 -3.11 -14.85
CA THR A 69 -1.24 -3.30 -15.48
C THR A 69 -2.34 -2.57 -14.71
N ILE A 70 -2.40 -2.70 -13.38
CA ILE A 70 -3.40 -1.99 -12.58
C ILE A 70 -3.25 -0.48 -12.79
N ILE A 71 -2.02 0.04 -12.74
CA ILE A 71 -1.75 1.46 -12.94
C ILE A 71 -2.16 1.92 -14.34
N ALA A 72 -1.80 1.18 -15.37
CA ALA A 72 -2.11 1.54 -16.76
C ALA A 72 -3.61 1.57 -17.02
N GLU A 73 -4.34 0.60 -16.48
CA GLU A 73 -5.79 0.45 -16.69
C GLU A 73 -6.63 1.45 -15.86
N THR A 74 -6.10 1.93 -14.74
CA THR A 74 -6.82 2.85 -13.83
C THR A 74 -6.37 4.29 -13.93
N GLY A 75 -5.16 4.54 -14.38
CA GLY A 75 -4.53 5.86 -14.38
C GLY A 75 -4.30 6.46 -13.00
N ASN A 76 -4.56 5.71 -11.92
CA ASN A 76 -4.44 6.18 -10.55
C ASN A 76 -3.04 5.90 -9.96
N ASN A 77 -2.73 6.54 -8.85
CA ASN A 77 -1.52 6.29 -8.08
C ASN A 77 -1.59 4.95 -7.35
N MET A 78 -0.43 4.36 -7.08
CA MET A 78 -0.31 3.03 -6.47
C MET A 78 0.59 3.04 -5.25
N ILE A 79 0.14 2.38 -4.18
CA ILE A 79 0.94 2.03 -3.02
C ILE A 79 1.15 0.52 -3.04
N VAL A 80 2.39 0.09 -3.15
CA VAL A 80 2.74 -1.33 -3.08
C VAL A 80 2.50 -1.84 -1.65
N TYR A 81 1.67 -2.85 -1.48
CA TYR A 81 1.47 -3.45 -0.15
C TYR A 81 2.37 -4.68 0.00
N SER A 82 3.50 -4.50 0.68
CA SER A 82 4.44 -5.56 0.99
C SER A 82 4.12 -6.19 2.34
N ILE A 83 3.75 -7.46 2.34
CA ILE A 83 3.48 -8.27 3.54
C ILE A 83 4.03 -9.70 3.34
N PRO A 84 5.36 -9.88 3.36
CA PRO A 84 6.04 -11.15 3.05
C PRO A 84 5.54 -12.33 3.86
N PHE A 85 5.21 -12.10 5.12
CA PHE A 85 4.70 -13.13 6.04
C PHE A 85 3.45 -13.85 5.50
N LEU A 86 2.54 -13.12 4.83
CA LEU A 86 1.32 -13.69 4.27
C LEU A 86 1.44 -14.08 2.80
N THR A 87 2.23 -13.34 2.04
CA THR A 87 2.31 -13.54 0.59
C THR A 87 3.44 -14.48 0.15
N GLY A 88 4.44 -14.68 1.01
CA GLY A 88 5.69 -15.37 0.65
C GLY A 88 6.57 -14.58 -0.32
N VAL A 89 6.20 -13.36 -0.68
CA VAL A 89 6.94 -12.50 -1.61
C VAL A 89 7.91 -11.62 -0.83
N ASN A 90 9.19 -11.91 -0.95
CA ASN A 90 10.26 -11.12 -0.36
C ASN A 90 10.95 -10.31 -1.46
N MET A 91 10.79 -9.00 -1.43
CA MET A 91 11.42 -8.08 -2.36
C MET A 91 12.60 -7.37 -1.70
N GLY A 92 13.74 -7.31 -2.39
CA GLY A 92 14.90 -6.52 -1.99
C GLY A 92 14.82 -5.07 -2.48
N ILE A 93 15.82 -4.28 -2.09
CA ILE A 93 15.89 -2.84 -2.41
C ILE A 93 15.86 -2.56 -3.92
N GLU A 94 16.52 -3.40 -4.73
CA GLU A 94 16.57 -3.24 -6.18
C GLU A 94 15.19 -3.47 -6.81
N GLN A 95 14.44 -4.43 -6.30
CA GLN A 95 13.09 -4.74 -6.79
C GLN A 95 12.10 -3.62 -6.47
N PHE A 96 12.18 -3.03 -5.27
CA PHE A 96 11.42 -1.80 -4.97
C PHE A 96 11.84 -0.66 -5.91
N GLY A 97 13.14 -0.49 -6.16
CA GLY A 97 13.64 0.50 -7.11
C GLY A 97 13.07 0.33 -8.52
N GLU A 98 12.93 -0.91 -9.00
CA GLU A 98 12.32 -1.20 -10.30
C GLU A 98 10.81 -0.85 -10.33
N LEU A 99 10.08 -1.04 -9.23
CA LEU A 99 8.69 -0.61 -9.12
C LEU A 99 8.58 0.92 -9.09
N TYR A 100 9.49 1.58 -8.40
CA TYR A 100 9.53 3.05 -8.26
C TYR A 100 9.90 3.79 -9.55
N LYS A 101 10.39 3.09 -10.59
CA LYS A 101 10.55 3.68 -11.93
C LYS A 101 9.22 4.11 -12.56
N ASN A 102 8.11 3.50 -12.14
CA ASN A 102 6.78 3.94 -12.55
C ASN A 102 6.39 5.18 -11.71
N PRO A 103 6.21 6.36 -12.31
CA PRO A 103 5.96 7.61 -11.58
C PRO A 103 4.63 7.61 -10.80
N LYS A 104 3.75 6.66 -11.07
CA LYS A 104 2.50 6.48 -10.34
C LYS A 104 2.66 5.65 -9.06
N VAL A 105 3.80 5.01 -8.84
CA VAL A 105 4.08 4.31 -7.59
C VAL A 105 4.53 5.32 -6.55
N LEU A 106 3.65 5.63 -5.59
CA LEU A 106 3.92 6.61 -4.53
C LEU A 106 4.89 6.07 -3.48
N GLY A 107 4.90 4.75 -3.25
CA GLY A 107 5.70 4.15 -2.21
C GLY A 107 5.20 2.79 -1.77
N VAL A 108 5.44 2.45 -0.52
CA VAL A 108 5.12 1.12 0.03
C VAL A 108 4.44 1.19 1.40
N LYS A 109 3.39 0.37 1.58
CA LYS A 109 2.96 -0.07 2.90
C LYS A 109 3.82 -1.26 3.30
N PHE A 110 4.72 -1.06 4.24
CA PHE A 110 5.75 -2.01 4.64
C PHE A 110 5.33 -2.76 5.90
N THR A 111 4.85 -3.99 5.72
CA THR A 111 4.38 -4.87 6.81
C THR A 111 5.36 -6.02 6.97
N ALA A 112 6.55 -5.71 7.48
CA ALA A 112 7.63 -6.67 7.74
C ALA A 112 8.48 -6.21 8.92
N GLY A 113 9.14 -7.17 9.58
CA GLY A 113 10.07 -6.90 10.68
C GLY A 113 11.50 -6.55 10.23
N ASP A 114 11.76 -6.49 8.93
CA ASP A 114 13.07 -6.15 8.37
C ASP A 114 13.28 -4.63 8.38
N PHE A 115 13.61 -4.08 9.52
CA PHE A 115 13.90 -2.65 9.68
C PHE A 115 15.21 -2.21 9.05
N TYR A 116 16.13 -3.13 8.79
CA TYR A 116 17.30 -2.83 7.99
C TYR A 116 16.92 -2.49 6.54
N LEU A 117 16.06 -3.30 5.92
CA LEU A 117 15.55 -3.01 4.60
C LEU A 117 14.72 -1.72 4.58
N LEU A 118 13.87 -1.50 5.60
CA LEU A 118 13.05 -0.28 5.72
C LEU A 118 13.94 0.98 5.73
N GLU A 119 14.98 0.99 6.56
CA GLU A 119 15.95 2.10 6.65
C GLU A 119 16.68 2.32 5.33
N ARG A 120 17.10 1.24 4.67
CA ARG A 120 17.77 1.31 3.36
C ARG A 120 16.86 1.86 2.27
N LEU A 121 15.58 1.46 2.26
CA LEU A 121 14.58 2.00 1.33
C LEU A 121 14.38 3.49 1.52
N LYS A 122 14.24 3.95 2.78
CA LYS A 122 14.06 5.37 3.09
C LYS A 122 15.25 6.21 2.62
N LYS A 123 16.47 5.70 2.79
CA LYS A 123 17.69 6.38 2.33
C LYS A 123 17.89 6.37 0.82
N ALA A 124 17.62 5.24 0.17
CA ALA A 124 17.85 5.09 -1.26
C ALA A 124 16.78 5.81 -2.10
N TYR A 125 15.54 5.88 -1.59
CA TYR A 125 14.39 6.44 -2.31
C TYR A 125 13.65 7.49 -1.47
N PRO A 126 14.29 8.61 -1.11
CA PRO A 126 13.75 9.59 -0.15
C PRO A 126 12.46 10.27 -0.63
N ASN A 127 12.19 10.23 -1.93
CA ASN A 127 10.97 10.81 -2.52
C ASN A 127 9.78 9.85 -2.54
N HIS A 128 9.96 8.60 -2.11
CA HIS A 128 8.89 7.61 -2.03
C HIS A 128 8.44 7.45 -0.58
N LEU A 129 7.13 7.36 -0.41
CA LEU A 129 6.51 7.26 0.90
C LEU A 129 6.60 5.85 1.46
N ILE A 130 6.84 5.73 2.76
CA ILE A 130 6.83 4.45 3.47
C ILE A 130 5.81 4.53 4.60
N TRP A 131 4.81 3.66 4.57
CA TRP A 131 3.86 3.48 5.67
C TRP A 131 4.21 2.21 6.45
N ALA A 132 4.43 2.36 7.76
CA ALA A 132 4.58 1.21 8.66
C ALA A 132 3.26 0.43 8.72
N GLY A 133 3.35 -0.89 8.60
CA GLY A 133 2.18 -1.77 8.55
C GLY A 133 2.00 -2.65 9.78
N PHE A 134 2.97 -2.73 10.68
CA PHE A 134 2.85 -3.40 11.98
C PHE A 134 2.61 -2.39 13.09
N ASP A 135 1.44 -2.45 13.72
CA ASP A 135 1.01 -1.54 14.77
C ASP A 135 1.95 -1.58 15.99
N GLU A 136 2.32 -2.79 16.39
CA GLU A 136 3.21 -3.07 17.53
C GLU A 136 4.65 -2.62 17.30
N MET A 137 5.02 -2.35 16.05
CA MET A 137 6.36 -1.89 15.66
C MET A 137 6.37 -0.44 15.16
N MET A 138 5.31 0.32 15.42
CA MET A 138 5.19 1.69 14.95
C MET A 138 6.28 2.61 15.52
N VAL A 139 6.60 2.50 16.82
CA VAL A 139 7.61 3.35 17.47
C VAL A 139 8.98 3.22 16.81
N PRO A 140 9.58 2.02 16.67
CA PRO A 140 10.84 1.89 15.96
C PRO A 140 10.73 2.28 14.46
N ALA A 141 9.61 2.08 13.81
CA ALA A 141 9.43 2.53 12.42
C ALA A 141 9.44 4.06 12.30
N VAL A 142 8.77 4.77 13.20
CA VAL A 142 8.78 6.24 13.27
C VAL A 142 10.20 6.76 13.51
N SER A 143 10.98 6.13 14.39
CA SER A 143 12.38 6.52 14.63
C SER A 143 13.29 6.37 13.40
N LEU A 144 12.88 5.54 12.42
CA LEU A 144 13.59 5.41 11.13
C LEU A 144 13.05 6.36 10.06
N GLY A 145 12.08 7.21 10.39
CA GLY A 145 11.58 8.27 9.53
C GLY A 145 10.55 7.82 8.49
N VAL A 146 9.69 6.84 8.85
CA VAL A 146 8.53 6.52 7.98
C VAL A 146 7.58 7.71 7.85
N ASP A 147 6.88 7.79 6.74
CA ASP A 147 6.01 8.93 6.41
C ASP A 147 4.59 8.78 7.00
N GLY A 148 4.27 7.60 7.52
CA GLY A 148 2.97 7.31 8.14
C GLY A 148 2.88 5.88 8.63
N ALA A 149 1.70 5.51 9.10
CA ALA A 149 1.39 4.15 9.49
C ALA A 149 -0.04 3.77 9.08
N ILE A 150 -0.23 2.51 8.68
CA ILE A 150 -1.54 1.95 8.32
C ILE A 150 -1.70 0.63 9.06
N GLY A 151 -2.40 0.66 10.17
CA GLY A 151 -2.53 -0.46 11.09
C GLY A 151 -3.97 -0.80 11.45
N SER A 152 -4.22 -2.07 11.74
CA SER A 152 -5.57 -2.59 12.03
C SER A 152 -6.15 -2.04 13.32
N THR A 153 -5.30 -1.86 14.35
CA THR A 153 -5.76 -1.36 15.66
C THR A 153 -6.11 0.13 15.63
N PHE A 154 -5.69 0.86 14.61
CA PHE A 154 -6.00 2.29 14.46
C PHE A 154 -7.49 2.55 14.24
N ASN A 155 -8.25 1.52 13.85
CA ASN A 155 -9.71 1.60 13.81
C ASN A 155 -10.34 1.88 15.19
N VAL A 156 -9.66 1.53 16.29
CA VAL A 156 -10.17 1.68 17.66
C VAL A 156 -9.28 2.58 18.53
N ASN A 157 -8.04 2.81 18.17
CA ASN A 157 -7.08 3.62 18.94
C ASN A 157 -6.31 4.65 18.11
N GLY A 158 -6.84 5.06 16.96
CA GLY A 158 -6.19 5.97 16.03
C GLY A 158 -5.70 7.27 16.67
N VAL A 159 -6.44 7.82 17.65
CA VAL A 159 -6.01 9.01 18.40
C VAL A 159 -4.67 8.79 19.12
N ARG A 160 -4.51 7.64 19.79
CA ARG A 160 -3.24 7.31 20.49
C ARG A 160 -2.12 7.02 19.49
N ALA A 161 -2.43 6.32 18.41
CA ALA A 161 -1.45 6.06 17.34
C ALA A 161 -0.93 7.38 16.75
N ARG A 162 -1.81 8.34 16.49
CA ARG A 162 -1.43 9.67 16.02
C ARG A 162 -0.52 10.40 17.01
N GLN A 163 -0.84 10.37 18.30
CA GLN A 163 0.01 10.98 19.34
C GLN A 163 1.42 10.40 19.37
N ILE A 164 1.54 9.07 19.19
CA ILE A 164 2.85 8.39 19.13
C ILE A 164 3.61 8.80 17.85
N PHE A 165 2.91 8.96 16.74
CA PHE A 165 3.52 9.33 15.47
C PHE A 165 4.04 10.79 15.47
N GLU A 166 3.40 11.67 16.22
CA GLU A 166 3.72 13.10 16.32
C GLU A 166 4.80 13.42 17.38
N LEU A 167 5.28 12.42 18.16
CA LEU A 167 6.39 12.56 19.14
C LEU A 167 7.74 12.63 18.44
#